data_36227299a355e66cd51c0498a741a064
#
_entry.id   36227299a355e66cd51c0498a741a064
#
_cell.length_a   1.000
_cell.length_b   1.000
_cell.length_c   1.000
_cell.angle_alpha   90.00
_cell.angle_beta   90.00
_cell.angle_gamma   90.00
#
_symmetry.space_group_name_H-M   'P 1'
#
loop_
_entity.id
_entity.type
_entity.pdbx_description
1 polymer ?
#
loop_
_entity_poly.entity_id
_entity_poly.type
_entity_poly.pdbx_seq_one_letter_code
_entity_poly.pdbx_strand_id
1 'polypeptide(L)'
;YMRIGQERRLIDVYRPDFMASLIGHFKFVAGMMVGEKRRSQLGSCDYDCGDGHLVSLRLSTVGDYRGLESLVIRVLHSERRELTYWNQGIQPIVDALDYRGLYLFAGPVGSGKTTLMHALVQERFKGQQVISIEDPVEIKQDNVLQLQVNQAIDMTYDNLIKLSLRHRPDVLIIGEIRDRETARAVIRASLTGVTVLSTIHAK
;
A
#
# COMPACT_ATOMS: atom_id res chain seq x y z
N TYR A 1 1.17 -23.06 5.65
CA TYR A 1 1.11 -23.01 4.18
C TYR A 1 1.78 -21.75 3.67
N MET A 2 2.45 -21.87 2.53
CA MET A 2 3.00 -20.74 1.76
C MET A 2 2.34 -20.72 0.38
N ARG A 3 2.08 -19.50 -0.14
CA ARG A 3 1.60 -19.31 -1.51
C ARG A 3 2.66 -18.51 -2.29
N ILE A 4 3.05 -19.04 -3.44
CA ILE A 4 3.92 -18.34 -4.40
C ILE A 4 3.19 -18.34 -5.74
N GLY A 5 2.77 -17.16 -6.19
CA GLY A 5 1.88 -17.03 -7.36
C GLY A 5 0.56 -17.78 -7.16
N GLN A 6 0.25 -18.75 -8.02
CA GLN A 6 -0.97 -19.58 -7.94
C GLN A 6 -0.80 -20.84 -7.08
N GLU A 7 0.43 -21.24 -6.76
CA GLU A 7 0.69 -22.46 -6.01
C GLU A 7 0.57 -22.25 -4.50
N ARG A 8 -0.10 -23.20 -3.83
CA ARG A 8 -0.19 -23.29 -2.37
C ARG A 8 0.50 -24.56 -1.91
N ARG A 9 1.52 -24.43 -1.07
CA ARG A 9 2.30 -25.55 -0.55
C ARG A 9 2.20 -25.61 0.97
N LEU A 10 2.05 -26.82 1.52
CA LEU A 10 2.26 -27.05 2.94
C LEU A 10 3.77 -26.97 3.21
N ILE A 11 4.17 -26.08 4.13
CA ILE A 11 5.57 -25.97 4.53
C ILE A 11 5.84 -26.94 5.67
N ASP A 12 5.00 -26.86 6.72
CA ASP A 12 5.17 -27.67 7.92
C ASP A 12 3.87 -27.71 8.74
N VAL A 13 3.84 -28.59 9.74
CA VAL A 13 2.77 -28.73 10.73
C VAL A 13 3.38 -28.56 12.11
N TYR A 14 2.98 -27.53 12.80
CA TYR A 14 3.48 -27.20 14.13
C TYR A 14 2.45 -27.51 15.22
N ARG A 15 2.91 -27.66 16.45
CA ARG A 15 2.05 -27.82 17.62
C ARG A 15 1.22 -26.57 17.86
N PRO A 16 -0.01 -26.68 18.38
CA PRO A 16 -0.92 -25.55 18.60
C PRO A 16 -0.35 -24.46 19.52
N ASP A 17 0.37 -24.85 20.57
CA ASP A 17 1.03 -23.92 21.50
C ASP A 17 2.13 -23.08 20.83
N PHE A 18 2.93 -23.70 19.98
CA PHE A 18 3.93 -22.99 19.18
C PHE A 18 3.28 -22.01 18.20
N MET A 19 2.21 -22.44 17.51
CA MET A 19 1.49 -21.57 16.59
C MET A 19 0.83 -20.39 17.29
N ALA A 20 0.27 -20.59 18.48
CA ALA A 20 -0.29 -19.49 19.28
C ALA A 20 0.79 -18.46 19.69
N SER A 21 1.96 -18.93 20.06
CA SER A 21 3.11 -18.07 20.39
C SER A 21 3.61 -17.30 19.17
N LEU A 22 3.69 -17.96 18.02
CA LEU A 22 4.10 -17.35 16.74
C LEU A 22 3.13 -16.26 16.29
N ILE A 23 1.81 -16.52 16.37
CA ILE A 23 0.78 -15.52 16.08
C ILE A 23 0.89 -14.34 17.04
N GLY A 24 1.06 -14.60 18.34
CA GLY A 24 1.25 -13.55 19.34
C GLY A 24 2.47 -12.67 19.08
N HIS A 25 3.60 -13.26 18.68
CA HIS A 25 4.80 -12.54 18.30
C HIS A 25 4.55 -11.60 17.12
N PHE A 26 3.99 -12.10 16.03
CA PHE A 26 3.71 -11.26 14.86
C PHE A 26 2.67 -10.18 15.12
N LYS A 27 1.67 -10.45 15.94
CA LYS A 27 0.72 -9.43 16.38
C LYS A 27 1.41 -8.32 17.18
N PHE A 28 2.30 -8.68 18.09
CA PHE A 28 3.07 -7.71 18.87
C PHE A 28 3.92 -6.82 17.97
N VAL A 29 4.71 -7.41 17.08
CA VAL A 29 5.60 -6.67 16.16
C VAL A 29 4.81 -5.75 15.22
N ALA A 30 3.61 -6.16 14.80
CA ALA A 30 2.74 -5.39 13.91
C ALA A 30 1.82 -4.40 14.63
N GLY A 31 2.00 -4.18 15.95
CA GLY A 31 1.18 -3.25 16.72
C GLY A 31 -0.28 -3.66 16.89
N MET A 32 -0.58 -4.96 16.77
CA MET A 32 -1.92 -5.52 16.91
C MET A 32 -2.20 -5.91 18.36
N MET A 33 -3.47 -6.01 18.76
CA MET A 33 -3.85 -6.44 20.11
C MET A 33 -3.63 -7.94 20.29
N VAL A 34 -2.58 -8.33 21.02
CA VAL A 34 -2.18 -9.75 21.21
C VAL A 34 -3.27 -10.57 21.90
N GLY A 35 -3.96 -9.98 22.89
CA GLY A 35 -5.01 -10.67 23.66
C GLY A 35 -6.34 -10.84 22.94
N GLU A 36 -6.62 -10.07 21.88
CA GLU A 36 -7.85 -10.15 21.11
C GLU A 36 -7.70 -11.23 20.01
N LYS A 37 -8.42 -12.34 20.17
CA LYS A 37 -8.32 -13.50 19.26
C LYS A 37 -9.54 -13.72 18.37
N ARG A 38 -10.64 -13.00 18.61
CA ARG A 38 -11.91 -13.22 17.90
C ARG A 38 -12.09 -12.25 16.74
N ARG A 39 -11.78 -10.96 16.98
CA ARG A 39 -11.96 -9.92 15.99
C ARG A 39 -10.88 -10.00 14.91
N SER A 40 -11.27 -9.69 13.69
CA SER A 40 -10.29 -9.49 12.63
C SER A 40 -9.40 -8.30 12.95
N GLN A 41 -8.11 -8.45 12.74
CA GLN A 41 -7.14 -7.38 12.90
C GLN A 41 -6.25 -7.32 11.66
N LEU A 42 -5.84 -6.13 11.30
CA LEU A 42 -4.85 -5.86 10.26
C LEU A 42 -3.66 -5.15 10.88
N GLY A 43 -2.46 -5.49 10.44
CA GLY A 43 -1.24 -4.86 10.90
C GLY A 43 -0.18 -4.89 9.81
N SER A 44 0.86 -4.08 10.00
CA SER A 44 2.04 -4.07 9.13
C SER A 44 3.29 -3.78 9.95
N CYS A 45 4.41 -4.35 9.54
CA CYS A 45 5.70 -4.10 10.18
C CYS A 45 6.84 -4.32 9.19
N ASP A 46 7.99 -3.74 9.50
CA ASP A 46 9.26 -4.17 8.93
C ASP A 46 9.86 -5.20 9.86
N TYR A 47 10.12 -6.37 9.32
CA TYR A 47 10.65 -7.51 10.06
C TYR A 47 12.08 -7.77 9.67
N ASP A 48 12.99 -7.81 10.66
CA ASP A 48 14.37 -8.19 10.45
C ASP A 48 14.48 -9.73 10.40
N CYS A 49 14.95 -10.25 9.28
CA CYS A 49 15.17 -11.68 9.08
C CYS A 49 16.43 -12.21 9.80
N GLY A 50 17.16 -11.36 10.53
CA GLY A 50 18.33 -11.74 11.35
C GLY A 50 19.68 -11.53 10.69
N ASP A 51 19.72 -11.02 9.46
CA ASP A 51 20.93 -10.67 8.70
C ASP A 51 21.01 -9.15 8.39
N GLY A 52 20.15 -8.35 9.04
CA GLY A 52 19.98 -6.92 8.76
C GLY A 52 19.11 -6.66 7.52
N HIS A 53 18.57 -7.71 6.90
CA HIS A 53 17.63 -7.59 5.80
C HIS A 53 16.21 -7.38 6.33
N LEU A 54 15.68 -6.18 6.14
CA LEU A 54 14.32 -5.82 6.53
C LEU A 54 13.34 -6.21 5.43
N VAL A 55 12.30 -6.94 5.83
CA VAL A 55 11.20 -7.35 4.97
C VAL A 55 9.91 -6.69 5.44
N SER A 56 9.25 -5.96 4.56
CA SER A 56 7.95 -5.38 4.87
C SER A 56 6.85 -6.44 4.84
N LEU A 57 6.12 -6.55 5.94
CA LEU A 57 5.06 -7.54 6.11
C LEU A 57 3.71 -6.86 6.30
N ARG A 58 2.68 -7.42 5.66
CA ARG A 58 1.27 -7.12 5.95
C ARG A 58 0.64 -8.34 6.58
N LEU A 59 -0.02 -8.14 7.71
CA LEU A 59 -0.58 -9.20 8.53
C LEU A 59 -2.09 -9.07 8.63
N SER A 60 -2.76 -10.20 8.65
CA SER A 60 -4.20 -10.29 8.90
C SER A 60 -4.48 -11.47 9.83
N THR A 61 -5.21 -11.23 10.92
CA THR A 61 -5.66 -12.28 11.84
C THR A 61 -7.17 -12.29 11.96
N VAL A 62 -7.72 -13.47 12.23
CA VAL A 62 -9.13 -13.67 12.55
C VAL A 62 -9.32 -14.97 13.32
N GLY A 63 -10.22 -14.97 14.29
CA GLY A 63 -10.63 -16.19 14.99
C GLY A 63 -11.68 -16.97 14.21
N ASP A 64 -11.58 -18.30 14.21
CA ASP A 64 -12.62 -19.18 13.69
C ASP A 64 -13.74 -19.40 14.74
N TYR A 65 -14.80 -20.12 14.36
CA TYR A 65 -15.94 -20.43 15.23
C TYR A 65 -15.57 -21.26 16.47
N ARG A 66 -14.43 -21.93 16.48
CA ARG A 66 -13.90 -22.70 17.60
C ARG A 66 -12.99 -21.88 18.52
N GLY A 67 -12.74 -20.63 18.17
CA GLY A 67 -11.82 -19.75 18.89
C GLY A 67 -10.35 -19.96 18.55
N LEU A 68 -10.05 -20.68 17.47
CA LEU A 68 -8.69 -20.81 16.95
C LEU A 68 -8.37 -19.62 16.05
N GLU A 69 -7.25 -18.97 16.33
CA GLU A 69 -6.81 -17.82 15.56
C GLU A 69 -6.00 -18.26 14.34
N SER A 70 -6.26 -17.62 13.21
CA SER A 70 -5.47 -17.77 11.98
C SER A 70 -4.68 -16.51 11.72
N LEU A 71 -3.49 -16.64 11.10
CA LEU A 71 -2.64 -15.55 10.68
C LEU A 71 -2.28 -15.72 9.21
N VAL A 72 -2.49 -14.67 8.44
CA VAL A 72 -1.97 -14.56 7.06
C VAL A 72 -0.90 -13.48 7.06
N ILE A 73 0.29 -13.82 6.59
CA ILE A 73 1.40 -12.90 6.38
C ILE A 73 1.62 -12.75 4.89
N ARG A 74 1.55 -11.54 4.39
CA ARG A 74 1.95 -11.18 3.03
C ARG A 74 3.29 -10.48 3.07
N VAL A 75 4.26 -11.03 2.38
CA VAL A 75 5.54 -10.39 2.16
C VAL A 75 5.36 -9.35 1.05
N LEU A 76 5.70 -8.11 1.34
CA LEU A 76 5.67 -7.03 0.36
C LEU A 76 7.06 -6.92 -0.26
N HIS A 77 7.12 -7.08 -1.57
CA HIS A 77 8.35 -6.88 -2.31
C HIS A 77 8.46 -5.41 -2.67
N SER A 78 9.36 -4.69 -1.99
CA SER A 78 9.60 -3.26 -2.20
C SER A 78 10.63 -2.98 -3.30
N GLU A 79 10.74 -3.84 -4.32
CA GLU A 79 11.65 -3.57 -5.42
C GLU A 79 11.25 -2.28 -6.15
N ARG A 80 12.11 -1.28 -6.03
CA ARG A 80 12.01 -0.06 -6.83
C ARG A 80 12.33 -0.42 -8.27
N ARG A 81 11.43 -0.07 -9.20
CA ARG A 81 11.68 -0.24 -10.64
C ARG A 81 12.01 1.13 -11.23
N GLU A 82 13.12 1.19 -11.96
CA GLU A 82 13.44 2.38 -12.76
C GLU A 82 12.55 2.44 -14.01
N LEU A 83 12.33 3.62 -14.56
CA LEU A 83 11.51 3.81 -15.77
C LEU A 83 12.04 3.03 -16.98
N THR A 84 13.34 2.80 -17.03
CA THR A 84 14.00 1.97 -18.04
C THR A 84 13.42 0.56 -18.14
N TYR A 85 12.79 0.07 -17.07
CA TYR A 85 12.11 -1.22 -17.08
C TYR A 85 10.97 -1.29 -18.11
N TRP A 86 10.29 -0.16 -18.39
CA TRP A 86 9.16 -0.09 -19.35
C TRP A 86 9.58 0.22 -20.78
N ASN A 87 10.88 0.32 -21.09
CA ASN A 87 11.43 0.59 -22.40
C ASN A 87 10.98 1.92 -23.04
N GLN A 88 11.04 1.99 -24.38
CA GLN A 88 10.80 3.23 -25.14
C GLN A 88 9.34 3.73 -25.12
N GLY A 89 8.37 2.89 -24.74
CA GLY A 89 6.96 3.28 -24.67
C GLY A 89 6.58 4.22 -23.51
N ILE A 90 7.50 4.48 -22.57
CA ILE A 90 7.22 5.27 -21.38
C ILE A 90 7.28 6.78 -21.63
N GLN A 91 8.07 7.25 -22.60
CA GLN A 91 8.32 8.68 -22.81
C GLN A 91 7.03 9.49 -23.05
N PRO A 92 6.06 9.06 -23.87
CA PRO A 92 4.81 9.79 -24.04
C PRO A 92 4.01 9.94 -22.74
N ILE A 93 4.14 8.98 -21.81
CA ILE A 93 3.49 9.05 -20.50
C ILE A 93 4.20 10.06 -19.62
N VAL A 94 5.55 10.08 -19.63
CA VAL A 94 6.36 11.06 -18.89
C VAL A 94 6.02 12.48 -19.37
N ASP A 95 5.95 12.68 -20.69
CA ASP A 95 5.63 13.99 -21.30
C ASP A 95 4.21 14.45 -20.95
N ALA A 96 3.26 13.50 -20.88
CA ALA A 96 1.88 13.81 -20.49
C ALA A 96 1.76 14.34 -19.05
N LEU A 97 2.71 14.02 -18.17
CA LEU A 97 2.71 14.48 -16.76
C LEU A 97 3.12 15.96 -16.59
N ASP A 98 3.37 16.68 -17.67
CA ASP A 98 3.67 18.12 -17.64
C ASP A 98 2.44 18.99 -17.32
N TYR A 99 1.26 18.44 -17.48
CA TYR A 99 0.00 19.15 -17.26
C TYR A 99 -0.54 18.86 -15.85
N ARG A 100 -1.09 19.89 -15.21
CA ARG A 100 -1.83 19.69 -13.95
C ARG A 100 -3.16 19.03 -14.24
N GLY A 101 -3.59 18.16 -13.34
CA GLY A 101 -4.86 17.44 -13.49
C GLY A 101 -4.86 16.07 -12.85
N LEU A 102 -5.74 15.22 -13.31
CA LEU A 102 -5.91 13.85 -12.81
C LEU A 102 -5.36 12.84 -13.82
N TYR A 103 -4.43 12.02 -13.35
CA TYR A 103 -3.85 10.89 -14.09
C TYR A 103 -4.32 9.58 -13.46
N LEU A 104 -5.01 8.77 -14.24
CA LEU A 104 -5.55 7.47 -13.82
C LEU A 104 -4.80 6.32 -14.47
N PHE A 105 -4.26 5.45 -13.64
CA PHE A 105 -3.62 4.19 -14.05
C PHE A 105 -4.64 3.06 -13.93
N ALA A 106 -5.21 2.66 -15.05
CA ALA A 106 -6.25 1.64 -15.12
C ALA A 106 -5.69 0.29 -15.59
N GLY A 107 -6.22 -0.80 -15.03
CA GLY A 107 -5.84 -2.16 -15.41
C GLY A 107 -6.14 -3.19 -14.32
N PRO A 108 -5.95 -4.50 -14.61
CA PRO A 108 -6.22 -5.58 -13.67
C PRO A 108 -5.26 -5.57 -12.46
N VAL A 109 -5.61 -6.33 -11.43
CA VAL A 109 -4.74 -6.54 -10.27
C VAL A 109 -3.42 -7.16 -10.71
N GLY A 110 -2.30 -6.67 -10.17
CA GLY A 110 -0.96 -7.18 -10.49
C GLY A 110 -0.39 -6.73 -11.83
N SER A 111 -1.03 -5.83 -12.57
CA SER A 111 -0.52 -5.31 -13.85
C SER A 111 0.59 -4.27 -13.72
N GLY A 112 1.04 -3.95 -12.50
CA GLY A 112 2.14 -3.02 -12.26
C GLY A 112 1.74 -1.54 -12.21
N LYS A 113 0.45 -1.20 -12.10
CA LYS A 113 -0.03 0.20 -12.03
C LYS A 113 0.68 1.02 -10.95
N THR A 114 0.66 0.52 -9.72
CA THR A 114 1.30 1.18 -8.57
C THR A 114 2.80 1.32 -8.79
N THR A 115 3.46 0.29 -9.28
CA THR A 115 4.90 0.29 -9.55
C THR A 115 5.26 1.34 -10.59
N LEU A 116 4.52 1.39 -11.71
CA LEU A 116 4.72 2.40 -12.76
C LEU A 116 4.46 3.81 -12.23
N MET A 117 3.36 4.02 -11.53
CA MET A 117 3.01 5.32 -10.95
C MET A 117 4.11 5.84 -10.04
N HIS A 118 4.63 5.01 -9.13
CA HIS A 118 5.72 5.40 -8.23
C HIS A 118 7.04 5.65 -8.97
N ALA A 119 7.36 4.87 -10.01
CA ALA A 119 8.55 5.11 -10.83
C ALA A 119 8.48 6.45 -11.58
N LEU A 120 7.32 6.78 -12.15
CA LEU A 120 7.07 8.06 -12.80
C LEU A 120 7.23 9.23 -11.82
N VAL A 121 6.69 9.09 -10.60
CA VAL A 121 6.80 10.11 -9.57
C VAL A 121 8.25 10.34 -9.18
N GLN A 122 9.03 9.30 -8.99
CA GLN A 122 10.45 9.41 -8.64
C GLN A 122 11.26 10.11 -9.73
N GLU A 123 10.95 9.89 -10.99
CA GLU A 123 11.69 10.49 -12.11
C GLU A 123 11.24 11.93 -12.38
N ARG A 124 9.93 12.16 -12.49
CA ARG A 124 9.38 13.41 -13.02
C ARG A 124 9.24 14.52 -11.97
N PHE A 125 9.00 14.15 -10.71
CA PHE A 125 8.68 15.10 -9.66
C PHE A 125 9.81 15.24 -8.60
N LYS A 126 11.05 15.03 -9.01
CA LYS A 126 12.22 15.27 -8.14
C LYS A 126 12.23 16.73 -7.63
N GLY A 127 12.40 16.89 -6.32
CA GLY A 127 12.46 18.19 -5.68
C GLY A 127 11.11 18.88 -5.48
N GLN A 128 10.01 18.26 -5.88
CA GLN A 128 8.66 18.74 -5.61
C GLN A 128 8.09 18.09 -4.34
N GLN A 129 7.12 18.76 -3.73
CA GLN A 129 6.43 18.21 -2.57
C GLN A 129 5.39 17.17 -3.00
N VAL A 130 5.72 15.92 -2.77
CA VAL A 130 4.85 14.78 -3.07
C VAL A 130 4.26 14.23 -1.79
N ILE A 131 2.94 14.06 -1.76
CA ILE A 131 2.23 13.36 -0.67
C ILE A 131 1.51 12.16 -1.27
N SER A 132 1.60 11.00 -0.62
CA SER A 132 0.80 9.83 -0.98
C SER A 132 -0.16 9.44 0.15
N ILE A 133 -1.30 8.89 -0.23
CA ILE A 133 -2.31 8.32 0.66
C ILE A 133 -2.59 6.90 0.17
N GLU A 134 -2.25 5.90 0.97
CA GLU A 134 -2.23 4.50 0.55
C GLU A 134 -2.88 3.57 1.60
N ASP A 135 -3.35 2.42 1.17
CA ASP A 135 -3.99 1.42 2.04
C ASP A 135 -3.55 -0.02 1.68
N PRO A 136 -2.39 -0.45 2.21
CA PRO A 136 -1.32 0.30 2.87
C PRO A 136 -0.25 0.82 1.91
N VAL A 137 0.78 1.48 2.47
CA VAL A 137 2.01 1.80 1.74
C VAL A 137 2.71 0.50 1.32
N GLU A 138 2.87 0.29 0.01
CA GLU A 138 3.51 -0.91 -0.54
C GLU A 138 4.97 -0.66 -0.95
N ILE A 139 5.26 0.52 -1.50
CA ILE A 139 6.58 0.92 -1.99
C ILE A 139 7.05 2.13 -1.18
N LYS A 140 8.08 1.96 -0.36
CA LYS A 140 8.62 3.04 0.47
C LYS A 140 9.47 4.00 -0.37
N GLN A 141 9.26 5.29 -0.16
CA GLN A 141 9.96 6.37 -0.84
C GLN A 141 10.37 7.47 0.14
N ASP A 142 11.68 7.69 0.29
CA ASP A 142 12.23 8.63 1.27
C ASP A 142 11.90 10.11 0.98
N ASN A 143 11.59 10.43 -0.29
CA ASN A 143 11.27 11.77 -0.76
C ASN A 143 9.76 12.04 -0.90
N VAL A 144 8.92 11.15 -0.39
CA VAL A 144 7.44 11.27 -0.41
C VAL A 144 6.92 11.23 1.03
N LEU A 145 6.05 12.15 1.38
CA LEU A 145 5.28 12.03 2.62
C LEU A 145 4.18 10.99 2.41
N GLN A 146 4.40 9.77 2.89
CA GLN A 146 3.50 8.65 2.71
C GLN A 146 2.56 8.50 3.91
N LEU A 147 1.27 8.76 3.68
CA LEU A 147 0.21 8.63 4.67
C LEU A 147 -0.53 7.31 4.46
N GLN A 148 -0.70 6.56 5.53
CA GLN A 148 -1.43 5.30 5.47
C GLN A 148 -2.83 5.45 6.06
N VAL A 149 -3.82 4.92 5.34
CA VAL A 149 -5.21 4.84 5.81
C VAL A 149 -5.28 3.99 7.07
N ASN A 150 -5.99 4.50 8.09
CA ASN A 150 -6.29 3.79 9.33
C ASN A 150 -7.67 4.19 9.83
N GLN A 151 -8.67 3.38 9.51
CA GLN A 151 -10.06 3.64 9.87
C GLN A 151 -10.31 3.65 11.39
N ALA A 152 -9.49 2.92 12.16
CA ALA A 152 -9.65 2.83 13.60
C ALA A 152 -9.43 4.17 14.33
N ILE A 153 -8.70 5.10 13.70
CA ILE A 153 -8.40 6.44 14.21
C ILE A 153 -8.88 7.53 13.24
N ASP A 154 -9.90 7.23 12.44
CA ASP A 154 -10.53 8.14 11.46
C ASP A 154 -9.59 8.72 10.39
N MET A 155 -8.48 8.06 10.13
CA MET A 155 -7.58 8.37 9.00
C MET A 155 -8.12 7.74 7.71
N THR A 156 -9.23 8.25 7.23
CA THR A 156 -9.89 7.81 5.98
C THR A 156 -9.26 8.50 4.76
N TYR A 157 -9.50 7.99 3.56
CA TYR A 157 -9.06 8.66 2.32
C TYR A 157 -9.54 10.11 2.26
N ASP A 158 -10.82 10.38 2.54
CA ASP A 158 -11.39 11.74 2.47
C ASP A 158 -10.73 12.70 3.45
N ASN A 159 -10.52 12.27 4.71
CA ASN A 159 -9.86 13.09 5.73
C ASN A 159 -8.40 13.35 5.38
N LEU A 160 -7.68 12.33 4.92
CA LEU A 160 -6.28 12.45 4.54
C LEU A 160 -6.09 13.31 3.28
N ILE A 161 -6.99 13.24 2.29
CA ILE A 161 -6.98 14.13 1.12
C ILE A 161 -7.17 15.59 1.55
N LYS A 162 -8.17 15.88 2.38
CA LYS A 162 -8.42 17.23 2.90
C LYS A 162 -7.23 17.77 3.69
N LEU A 163 -6.59 16.94 4.51
CA LEU A 163 -5.40 17.29 5.27
C LEU A 163 -4.23 17.58 4.31
N SER A 164 -3.99 16.69 3.36
CA SER A 164 -2.88 16.80 2.40
C SER A 164 -2.95 18.11 1.60
N LEU A 165 -4.12 18.52 1.17
CA LEU A 165 -4.29 19.80 0.44
C LEU A 165 -3.88 21.02 1.27
N ARG A 166 -3.98 20.98 2.60
CA ARG A 166 -3.49 22.05 3.49
C ARG A 166 -1.97 22.09 3.57
N HIS A 167 -1.29 21.00 3.27
CA HIS A 167 0.17 20.93 3.16
C HIS A 167 0.71 21.47 1.83
N ARG A 168 -0.18 21.92 0.91
CA ARG A 168 0.16 22.50 -0.41
C ARG A 168 1.08 21.61 -1.24
N PRO A 169 0.73 20.35 -1.48
CA PRO A 169 1.55 19.48 -2.30
C PRO A 169 1.55 19.94 -3.76
N ASP A 170 2.64 19.71 -4.47
CA ASP A 170 2.70 19.82 -5.92
C ASP A 170 2.03 18.61 -6.57
N VAL A 171 2.21 17.45 -5.94
CA VAL A 171 1.68 16.15 -6.40
C VAL A 171 1.00 15.42 -5.24
N LEU A 172 -0.18 14.90 -5.49
CA LEU A 172 -0.94 14.06 -4.57
C LEU A 172 -1.19 12.69 -5.20
N ILE A 173 -0.66 11.66 -4.58
CA ILE A 173 -0.91 10.26 -4.97
C ILE A 173 -2.03 9.72 -4.09
N ILE A 174 -3.05 9.15 -4.72
CA ILE A 174 -4.13 8.44 -4.03
C ILE A 174 -4.08 7.00 -4.50
N GLY A 175 -3.68 6.09 -3.62
CA GLY A 175 -3.30 4.72 -3.92
C GLY A 175 -4.26 4.04 -4.88
N GLU A 176 -5.56 4.06 -4.57
CA GLU A 176 -6.59 3.53 -5.47
C GLU A 176 -7.97 4.14 -5.22
N ILE A 177 -8.78 4.16 -6.28
CA ILE A 177 -10.21 4.51 -6.22
C ILE A 177 -11.02 3.22 -6.12
N ARG A 178 -11.63 2.96 -4.94
CA ARG A 178 -12.48 1.78 -4.69
C ARG A 178 -13.96 2.10 -4.68
N ASP A 179 -14.32 3.34 -4.35
CA ASP A 179 -15.69 3.76 -4.13
C ASP A 179 -15.96 5.17 -4.67
N ARG A 180 -17.24 5.54 -4.64
CA ARG A 180 -17.73 6.82 -5.16
C ARG A 180 -17.22 8.01 -4.36
N GLU A 181 -17.04 7.85 -3.05
CA GLU A 181 -16.60 8.94 -2.18
C GLU A 181 -15.15 9.28 -2.45
N THR A 182 -14.28 8.28 -2.52
CA THR A 182 -12.88 8.43 -2.93
C THR A 182 -12.79 9.05 -4.33
N ALA A 183 -13.59 8.59 -5.31
CA ALA A 183 -13.61 9.16 -6.64
C ALA A 183 -13.95 10.66 -6.64
N ARG A 184 -14.97 11.06 -5.87
CA ARG A 184 -15.34 12.48 -5.73
C ARG A 184 -14.22 13.32 -5.09
N ALA A 185 -13.57 12.79 -4.05
CA ALA A 185 -12.48 13.47 -3.38
C ALA A 185 -11.27 13.66 -4.30
N VAL A 186 -10.93 12.63 -5.10
CA VAL A 186 -9.88 12.67 -6.13
C VAL A 186 -10.16 13.75 -7.17
N ILE A 187 -11.37 13.77 -7.73
CA ILE A 187 -11.76 14.79 -8.71
C ILE A 187 -11.70 16.20 -8.10
N ARG A 188 -12.21 16.39 -6.88
CA ARG A 188 -12.12 17.70 -6.21
C ARG A 188 -10.69 18.13 -6.01
N ALA A 189 -9.81 17.24 -5.57
CA ALA A 189 -8.39 17.54 -5.39
C ALA A 189 -7.74 17.99 -6.71
N SER A 190 -8.01 17.31 -7.83
CA SER A 190 -7.44 17.67 -9.13
C SER A 190 -7.89 19.04 -9.64
N LEU A 191 -9.06 19.51 -9.23
CA LEU A 191 -9.58 20.85 -9.58
C LEU A 191 -8.92 21.99 -8.77
N THR A 192 -8.14 21.68 -7.72
CA THR A 192 -7.43 22.71 -6.93
C THR A 192 -6.11 23.15 -7.53
N GLY A 193 -5.70 22.61 -8.68
CA GLY A 193 -4.44 22.91 -9.34
C GLY A 193 -3.27 22.02 -8.88
N VAL A 194 -3.53 20.99 -8.09
CA VAL A 194 -2.57 19.93 -7.71
C VAL A 194 -2.56 18.87 -8.79
N THR A 195 -1.40 18.32 -9.11
CA THR A 195 -1.30 17.11 -9.94
C THR A 195 -1.69 15.90 -9.11
N VAL A 196 -2.73 15.20 -9.53
CA VAL A 196 -3.25 14.03 -8.80
C VAL A 196 -3.02 12.76 -9.61
N LEU A 197 -2.40 11.76 -9.00
CA LEU A 197 -2.23 10.43 -9.57
C LEU A 197 -3.02 9.41 -8.76
N SER A 198 -3.69 8.50 -9.44
CA SER A 198 -4.43 7.42 -8.75
C SER A 198 -4.53 6.17 -9.60
N THR A 199 -4.80 5.04 -8.95
CA THR A 199 -5.06 3.79 -9.66
C THR A 199 -6.54 3.43 -9.62
N ILE A 200 -6.99 2.69 -10.62
CA ILE A 200 -8.32 2.10 -10.66
C ILE A 200 -8.24 0.68 -11.21
N HIS A 201 -9.00 -0.22 -10.59
CA HIS A 201 -9.11 -1.58 -11.10
C HIS A 201 -10.08 -1.61 -12.27
N ALA A 202 -9.60 -2.00 -13.45
CA ALA A 202 -10.38 -2.23 -14.66
C ALA A 202 -10.03 -3.61 -15.24
N LYS A 203 -10.99 -4.23 -15.92
CA LYS A 203 -10.79 -5.50 -16.64
C LYS A 203 -10.16 -5.26 -17.99
#